data_e0d05949bcb3f3b81f4bc0f97cf0fa37
#
_entry.id   e0d05949bcb3f3b81f4bc0f97cf0fa37
#
_cell.length_a   1.000
_cell.length_b   1.000
_cell.length_c   1.000
_cell.angle_alpha   90.00
_cell.angle_beta   90.00
_cell.angle_gamma   90.00
#
_symmetry.space_group_name_H-M   'P 1'
#
loop_
_entity.id
_entity.type
_entity.pdbx_description
1 polymer ?
#
loop_
_entity_poly.entity_id
_entity_poly.type
_entity_poly.pdbx_seq_one_letter_code
_entity_poly.pdbx_strand_id
1 'polypeptide(L)'
;MASRLTLFLKSTVANMAMTLEQTRQAIINRMQAFTGIAQDRIQYPNAPGFNVPTKGVWCRLTIAGSPSFISGIADNPCTRRTGNIMVQCFARPNSGIMEITKLSDALLAHFEYYSIDHLECLQGQSIFVGQDADFIQYNVSIGFKVN
;
A
#
# COMPACT_ATOMS: atom_id res chain seq x y z
N MET A 1 24.89 -26.23 1.06
CA MET A 1 23.80 -27.23 1.02
C MET A 1 22.49 -26.62 1.50
N ALA A 2 22.46 -26.00 2.69
CA ALA A 2 21.25 -25.36 3.19
C ALA A 2 20.70 -24.25 2.26
N SER A 3 21.58 -23.49 1.59
CA SER A 3 21.20 -22.43 0.67
C SER A 3 20.47 -22.95 -0.57
N ARG A 4 20.85 -24.12 -1.08
CA ARG A 4 20.16 -24.74 -2.22
C ARG A 4 18.76 -25.20 -1.86
N LEU A 5 18.60 -25.78 -0.69
CA LEU A 5 17.28 -26.20 -0.21
C LEU A 5 16.35 -25.01 -0.01
N THR A 6 16.87 -23.93 0.55
CA THR A 6 16.11 -22.69 0.74
C THR A 6 15.66 -22.09 -0.60
N LEU A 7 16.54 -22.08 -1.62
CA LEU A 7 16.20 -21.59 -2.95
C LEU A 7 15.11 -22.46 -3.61
N PHE A 8 15.18 -23.77 -3.45
CA PHE A 8 14.17 -24.68 -3.98
C PHE A 8 12.79 -24.41 -3.34
N LEU A 9 12.75 -24.24 -2.02
CA LEU A 9 11.50 -23.93 -1.31
C LEU A 9 10.92 -22.58 -1.74
N LYS A 10 11.75 -21.56 -1.92
CA LYS A 10 11.31 -20.27 -2.44
C LYS A 10 10.71 -20.39 -3.83
N SER A 11 11.34 -21.15 -4.71
CA SER A 11 10.84 -21.38 -6.07
C SER A 11 9.48 -22.08 -6.05
N THR A 12 9.31 -23.07 -5.17
CA THR A 12 8.02 -23.76 -5.02
C THR A 12 6.93 -22.84 -4.51
N VAL A 13 7.25 -21.99 -3.51
CA VAL A 13 6.29 -21.01 -2.96
C VAL A 13 5.94 -19.96 -4.01
N ALA A 14 6.91 -19.51 -4.83
CA ALA A 14 6.69 -18.49 -5.86
C ALA A 14 5.71 -18.96 -6.95
N ASN A 15 5.56 -20.28 -7.15
CA ASN A 15 4.61 -20.82 -8.13
C ASN A 15 3.18 -20.90 -7.60
N MET A 16 2.95 -20.61 -6.32
CA MET A 16 1.62 -20.59 -5.71
C MET A 16 1.08 -19.18 -5.66
N ALA A 17 -0.25 -19.04 -5.77
CA ALA A 17 -0.90 -17.76 -5.61
C ALA A 17 -0.58 -17.17 -4.22
N MET A 18 -0.40 -15.87 -4.16
CA MET A 18 -0.13 -15.19 -2.89
C MET A 18 -1.33 -15.27 -1.97
N THR A 19 -1.05 -15.51 -0.69
CA THR A 19 -2.06 -15.47 0.36
C THR A 19 -2.35 -14.01 0.73
N LEU A 20 -3.43 -13.80 1.47
CA LEU A 20 -3.76 -12.48 2.02
C LEU A 20 -2.59 -11.93 2.86
N GLU A 21 -1.97 -12.79 3.68
CA GLU A 21 -0.85 -12.39 4.53
C GLU A 21 0.38 -12.03 3.72
N GLN A 22 0.68 -12.78 2.67
CA GLN A 22 1.80 -12.47 1.77
C GLN A 22 1.57 -11.15 1.03
N THR A 23 0.35 -10.90 0.59
CA THR A 23 -0.04 -9.64 -0.06
C THR A 23 0.12 -8.48 0.90
N ARG A 24 -0.41 -8.61 2.10
CA ARG A 24 -0.29 -7.60 3.15
C ARG A 24 1.17 -7.28 3.43
N GLN A 25 1.99 -8.31 3.62
CA GLN A 25 3.40 -8.13 3.94
C GLN A 25 4.16 -7.45 2.80
N ALA A 26 3.85 -7.79 1.55
CA ALA A 26 4.48 -7.16 0.39
C ALA A 26 4.17 -5.65 0.34
N ILE A 27 2.93 -5.27 0.62
CA ILE A 27 2.52 -3.86 0.65
C ILE A 27 3.18 -3.13 1.82
N ILE A 28 3.21 -3.75 3.00
CA ILE A 28 3.89 -3.18 4.17
C ILE A 28 5.38 -2.97 3.89
N ASN A 29 6.04 -3.96 3.31
CA ASN A 29 7.46 -3.87 2.95
C ASN A 29 7.70 -2.71 1.96
N ARG A 30 6.81 -2.54 0.99
CA ARG A 30 6.93 -1.44 0.04
C ARG A 30 6.78 -0.09 0.75
N MET A 31 5.83 0.03 1.67
CA MET A 31 5.66 1.26 2.45
C MET A 31 6.86 1.54 3.35
N GLN A 32 7.48 0.51 3.92
CA GLN A 32 8.69 0.66 4.72
C GLN A 32 9.89 1.14 3.90
N ALA A 33 9.88 0.89 2.60
CA ALA A 33 10.90 1.38 1.68
C ALA A 33 10.66 2.82 1.21
N PHE A 34 9.51 3.40 1.55
CA PHE A 34 9.18 4.76 1.16
C PHE A 34 10.04 5.77 1.93
N THR A 35 10.64 6.70 1.21
CA THR A 35 11.57 7.70 1.78
C THR A 35 11.05 9.13 1.68
N GLY A 36 9.85 9.34 1.14
CA GLY A 36 9.27 10.68 0.98
C GLY A 36 8.84 11.34 2.29
N ILE A 37 8.80 10.57 3.38
CA ILE A 37 8.47 11.03 4.72
C ILE A 37 9.17 10.12 5.72
N ALA A 38 9.45 10.62 6.92
CA ALA A 38 10.06 9.79 7.96
C ALA A 38 9.11 8.66 8.37
N GLN A 39 9.65 7.49 8.66
CA GLN A 39 8.85 6.30 8.96
C GLN A 39 8.00 6.46 10.24
N ASP A 40 8.47 7.25 11.20
CA ASP A 40 7.71 7.54 12.43
C ASP A 40 6.47 8.43 12.19
N ARG A 41 6.32 8.97 10.98
CA ARG A 41 5.15 9.75 10.56
C ARG A 41 4.15 8.92 9.77
N ILE A 42 4.35 7.62 9.68
CA ILE A 42 3.46 6.70 8.97
C ILE A 42 2.78 5.79 9.99
N GLN A 43 1.45 5.86 10.02
CA GLN A 43 0.66 4.95 10.83
C GLN A 43 0.34 3.70 10.01
N TYR A 44 0.83 2.55 10.46
CA TYR A 44 0.58 1.26 9.83
C TYR A 44 -0.71 0.63 10.35
N PRO A 45 -1.34 -0.27 9.59
CA PRO A 45 -2.61 -0.89 10.02
C PRO A 45 -2.45 -1.63 11.34
N ASN A 46 -3.34 -1.33 12.28
CA ASN A 46 -3.41 -2.00 13.58
C ASN A 46 -2.08 -2.06 14.33
N ALA A 47 -1.20 -1.10 14.10
CA ALA A 47 0.09 -1.04 14.78
C ALA A 47 -0.03 -0.17 16.05
N PRO A 48 0.56 -0.60 17.17
CA PRO A 48 0.53 0.19 18.40
C PRO A 48 1.56 1.32 18.37
N GLY A 49 1.36 2.29 19.27
CA GLY A 49 2.40 3.27 19.59
C GLY A 49 2.58 4.41 18.60
N PHE A 50 1.61 4.64 17.70
CA PHE A 50 1.70 5.79 16.80
C PHE A 50 1.26 7.07 17.52
N ASN A 51 2.10 8.10 17.43
CA ASN A 51 1.81 9.43 17.96
C ASN A 51 1.62 10.40 16.82
N VAL A 52 0.46 11.06 16.78
CA VAL A 52 0.16 12.06 15.74
C VAL A 52 1.10 13.24 15.87
N PRO A 53 1.86 13.60 14.82
CA PRO A 53 2.77 14.74 14.87
C PRO A 53 2.04 16.05 15.13
N THR A 54 2.67 16.93 15.89
CA THR A 54 2.11 18.26 16.15
C THR A 54 2.35 19.22 15.00
N LYS A 55 3.36 18.97 14.17
CA LYS A 55 3.73 19.79 13.01
C LYS A 55 4.07 18.89 11.83
N GLY A 56 3.83 19.42 10.63
CA GLY A 56 4.17 18.74 9.39
C GLY A 56 3.13 17.70 8.97
N VAL A 57 3.43 17.02 7.89
CA VAL A 57 2.53 16.03 7.31
C VAL A 57 2.77 14.65 7.92
N TRP A 58 1.73 13.85 7.91
CA TRP A 58 1.78 12.44 8.30
C TRP A 58 0.75 11.66 7.49
N CYS A 59 0.85 10.35 7.52
CA CYS A 59 -0.08 9.55 6.75
C CYS A 59 -0.45 8.25 7.46
N ARG A 60 -1.54 7.65 7.00
CA ARG A 60 -2.08 6.39 7.51
C ARG A 60 -2.28 5.42 6.36
N LEU A 61 -1.70 4.25 6.45
CA LEU A 61 -1.84 3.20 5.46
C LEU A 61 -3.01 2.29 5.82
N THR A 62 -3.86 2.00 4.84
CA THR A 62 -4.95 1.04 4.95
C THR A 62 -4.94 0.14 3.72
N ILE A 63 -5.15 -1.14 3.92
CA ILE A 63 -5.20 -2.13 2.84
C ILE A 63 -6.58 -2.78 2.88
N ALA A 64 -7.33 -2.66 1.77
CA ALA A 64 -8.68 -3.23 1.67
C ALA A 64 -8.72 -4.20 0.51
N GLY A 65 -9.34 -5.36 0.73
CA GLY A 65 -9.59 -6.33 -0.32
C GLY A 65 -10.95 -6.10 -0.97
N SER A 66 -11.06 -6.48 -2.23
CA SER A 66 -12.33 -6.52 -2.98
C SER A 66 -12.74 -7.97 -3.20
N PRO A 67 -13.99 -8.23 -3.58
CA PRO A 67 -14.40 -9.59 -3.92
C PRO A 67 -13.54 -10.18 -5.04
N SER A 68 -13.21 -11.46 -4.91
CA SER A 68 -12.46 -12.18 -5.92
C SER A 68 -13.33 -12.51 -7.12
N PHE A 69 -12.72 -12.71 -8.29
CA PHE A 69 -13.42 -13.17 -9.47
C PHE A 69 -12.58 -14.22 -10.20
N ILE A 70 -13.23 -15.04 -10.97
CA ILE A 70 -12.59 -16.07 -11.77
C ILE A 70 -12.11 -15.44 -13.08
N SER A 71 -10.80 -15.53 -13.35
CA SER A 71 -10.21 -14.94 -14.54
C SER A 71 -9.99 -15.92 -15.70
N GLY A 72 -10.42 -17.18 -15.52
CA GLY A 72 -10.31 -18.20 -16.55
C GLY A 72 -11.25 -19.36 -16.26
N ILE A 73 -11.52 -20.20 -17.28
CA ILE A 73 -12.38 -21.38 -17.16
C ILE A 73 -11.48 -22.62 -17.29
N ALA A 74 -11.44 -23.41 -16.22
CA ALA A 74 -10.69 -24.67 -16.17
C ALA A 74 -11.19 -25.49 -14.99
N ASP A 75 -10.72 -26.74 -14.86
CA ASP A 75 -11.02 -27.58 -13.70
C ASP A 75 -10.53 -26.93 -12.40
N ASN A 76 -9.40 -26.25 -12.46
CA ASN A 76 -8.88 -25.43 -11.38
C ASN A 76 -8.84 -23.97 -11.88
N PRO A 77 -9.91 -23.22 -11.76
CA PRO A 77 -9.99 -21.88 -12.32
C PRO A 77 -8.98 -20.94 -11.64
N CYS A 78 -8.35 -20.09 -12.44
CA CYS A 78 -7.51 -19.01 -11.94
C CYS A 78 -8.37 -17.96 -11.24
N THR A 79 -8.14 -17.74 -9.96
CA THR A 79 -8.86 -16.72 -9.20
C THR A 79 -7.98 -15.50 -9.08
N ARG A 80 -8.51 -14.35 -9.50
CA ARG A 80 -7.85 -13.06 -9.34
C ARG A 80 -8.47 -12.34 -8.17
N ARG A 81 -7.62 -11.92 -7.25
CA ARG A 81 -8.03 -11.10 -6.11
C ARG A 81 -7.65 -9.66 -6.37
N THR A 82 -8.55 -8.75 -6.06
CA THR A 82 -8.30 -7.33 -6.21
C THR A 82 -8.42 -6.64 -4.87
N GLY A 83 -7.89 -5.44 -4.78
CA GLY A 83 -7.98 -4.65 -3.59
C GLY A 83 -7.53 -3.23 -3.84
N ASN A 84 -7.40 -2.49 -2.76
CA ASN A 84 -7.01 -1.10 -2.81
C ASN A 84 -6.05 -0.78 -1.67
N ILE A 85 -4.96 -0.10 -2.02
CA ILE A 85 -4.06 0.49 -1.04
C ILE A 85 -4.51 1.93 -0.87
N MET A 86 -4.88 2.32 0.34
CA MET A 86 -5.24 3.69 0.62
C MET A 86 -4.26 4.29 1.61
N VAL A 87 -3.71 5.44 1.24
CA VAL A 87 -2.86 6.22 2.13
C VAL A 87 -3.57 7.55 2.38
N GLN A 88 -4.04 7.73 3.59
CA GLN A 88 -4.66 8.98 4.02
C GLN A 88 -3.55 9.91 4.47
N CYS A 89 -3.41 11.04 3.79
CA CYS A 89 -2.38 12.05 4.08
C CYS A 89 -3.02 13.20 4.83
N PHE A 90 -2.35 13.66 5.88
CA PHE A 90 -2.85 14.70 6.76
C PHE A 90 -1.82 15.84 6.92
N ALA A 91 -2.32 17.06 6.95
CA ALA A 91 -1.53 18.25 7.27
C ALA A 91 -2.30 19.11 8.25
N ARG A 92 -1.59 19.96 8.98
CA ARG A 92 -2.24 20.89 9.90
C ARG A 92 -2.87 22.06 9.13
N PRO A 93 -3.99 22.62 9.61
CA PRO A 93 -4.58 23.82 9.01
C PRO A 93 -3.59 25.00 9.02
N ASN A 94 -3.71 25.85 8.03
CA ASN A 94 -2.91 27.07 7.90
C ASN A 94 -1.40 26.82 7.70
N SER A 95 -1.00 25.61 7.36
CA SER A 95 0.41 25.28 7.07
C SER A 95 0.73 25.28 5.58
N GLY A 96 -0.25 25.63 4.75
CA GLY A 96 -0.13 25.53 3.30
C GLY A 96 -0.47 24.14 2.80
N ILE A 97 -0.43 23.97 1.49
CA ILE A 97 -0.86 22.73 0.83
C ILE A 97 0.28 22.02 0.10
N MET A 98 1.43 22.68 -0.07
CA MET A 98 2.52 22.15 -0.88
C MET A 98 3.09 20.85 -0.33
N GLU A 99 3.29 20.74 0.97
CA GLU A 99 3.87 19.54 1.57
C GLU A 99 2.98 18.32 1.39
N ILE A 100 1.67 18.47 1.59
CA ILE A 100 0.74 17.35 1.48
C ILE A 100 0.54 16.93 0.02
N THR A 101 0.55 17.87 -0.92
CA THR A 101 0.46 17.53 -2.34
C THR A 101 1.72 16.85 -2.83
N LYS A 102 2.89 17.30 -2.39
CA LYS A 102 4.16 16.64 -2.70
C LYS A 102 4.22 15.23 -2.13
N LEU A 103 3.74 15.06 -0.89
CA LEU A 103 3.65 13.73 -0.27
C LEU A 103 2.73 12.81 -1.09
N SER A 104 1.58 13.32 -1.52
CA SER A 104 0.63 12.56 -2.34
C SER A 104 1.25 12.14 -3.66
N ASP A 105 1.95 13.05 -4.34
CA ASP A 105 2.64 12.75 -5.59
C ASP A 105 3.75 11.70 -5.39
N ALA A 106 4.51 11.81 -4.32
CA ALA A 106 5.58 10.85 -4.00
C ALA A 106 5.02 9.46 -3.71
N LEU A 107 3.89 9.37 -3.00
CA LEU A 107 3.21 8.11 -2.72
C LEU A 107 2.68 7.46 -4.00
N LEU A 108 2.08 8.24 -4.88
CA LEU A 108 1.64 7.74 -6.18
C LEU A 108 2.82 7.17 -6.96
N ALA A 109 3.91 7.92 -7.09
CA ALA A 109 5.10 7.47 -7.81
C ALA A 109 5.71 6.21 -7.19
N HIS A 110 5.58 6.05 -5.87
CA HIS A 110 6.16 4.91 -5.16
C HIS A 110 5.37 3.62 -5.38
N PHE A 111 4.04 3.71 -5.46
CA PHE A 111 3.16 2.54 -5.54
C PHE A 111 2.64 2.23 -6.93
N GLU A 112 2.40 3.24 -7.78
CA GLU A 112 1.84 3.01 -9.11
C GLU A 112 2.72 2.04 -9.90
N TYR A 113 2.08 1.02 -10.49
CA TYR A 113 2.72 0.04 -11.38
C TYR A 113 3.83 -0.79 -10.73
N TYR A 114 3.96 -0.73 -9.40
CA TYR A 114 4.87 -1.60 -8.68
C TYR A 114 4.35 -3.03 -8.71
N SER A 115 5.22 -3.97 -8.98
CA SER A 115 4.86 -5.38 -8.95
C SER A 115 5.93 -6.20 -8.25
N ILE A 116 5.48 -7.22 -7.54
CA ILE A 116 6.34 -8.20 -6.88
C ILE A 116 5.58 -9.52 -6.80
N ASP A 117 6.21 -10.61 -7.22
CA ASP A 117 5.61 -11.94 -7.29
C ASP A 117 4.31 -11.90 -8.09
N HIS A 118 3.18 -12.22 -7.47
CA HIS A 118 1.87 -12.18 -8.12
C HIS A 118 1.10 -10.88 -7.86
N LEU A 119 1.66 -9.98 -7.07
CA LEU A 119 1.04 -8.69 -6.78
C LEU A 119 1.40 -7.67 -7.86
N GLU A 120 0.38 -7.02 -8.41
CA GLU A 120 0.54 -5.92 -9.34
C GLU A 120 -0.25 -4.72 -8.84
N CYS A 121 0.44 -3.62 -8.57
CA CYS A 121 -0.20 -2.34 -8.29
C CYS A 121 -0.53 -1.66 -9.60
N LEU A 122 -1.72 -1.08 -9.67
CA LEU A 122 -2.25 -0.45 -10.87
C LEU A 122 -2.08 1.06 -10.80
N GLN A 123 -2.79 1.77 -11.66
CA GLN A 123 -2.83 3.22 -11.63
C GLN A 123 -3.50 3.70 -10.35
N GLY A 124 -2.97 4.75 -9.76
CA GLY A 124 -3.51 5.37 -8.58
C GLY A 124 -4.10 6.74 -8.85
N GLN A 125 -4.68 7.32 -7.81
CA GLN A 125 -5.22 8.66 -7.85
C GLN A 125 -5.07 9.32 -6.49
N SER A 126 -5.02 10.65 -6.49
CA SER A 126 -4.99 11.45 -5.28
C SER A 126 -6.21 12.35 -5.25
N ILE A 127 -6.95 12.34 -4.16
CA ILE A 127 -8.22 13.06 -4.03
C ILE A 127 -8.17 13.92 -2.77
N PHE A 128 -8.52 15.20 -2.93
CA PHE A 128 -8.74 16.08 -1.79
C PHE A 128 -10.03 15.66 -1.08
N VAL A 129 -9.91 15.32 0.20
CA VAL A 129 -11.06 14.87 1.00
C VAL A 129 -11.76 16.03 1.68
N GLY A 130 -10.99 16.95 2.26
CA GLY A 130 -11.55 18.08 2.96
C GLY A 130 -10.62 18.65 4.00
N GLN A 131 -11.15 19.62 4.72
CA GLN A 131 -10.46 20.28 5.82
C GLN A 131 -11.42 20.39 6.99
N ASP A 132 -10.96 20.05 8.18
CA ASP A 132 -11.69 20.30 9.43
C ASP A 132 -10.84 21.20 10.35
N ALA A 133 -11.22 21.29 11.63
CA ALA A 133 -10.51 22.13 12.58
C ALA A 133 -9.08 21.64 12.86
N ASP A 134 -8.81 20.35 12.64
CA ASP A 134 -7.56 19.72 13.04
C ASP A 134 -6.65 19.40 11.85
N PHE A 135 -7.22 19.03 10.69
CA PHE A 135 -6.43 18.53 9.56
C PHE A 135 -7.00 18.93 8.21
N ILE A 136 -6.08 19.06 7.24
CA ILE A 136 -6.36 18.96 5.80
C ILE A 136 -6.03 17.54 5.39
N GLN A 137 -6.89 16.91 4.58
CA GLN A 137 -6.75 15.53 4.21
C GLN A 137 -6.78 15.31 2.69
N TYR A 138 -5.82 14.54 2.21
CA TYR A 138 -5.80 13.96 0.86
C TYR A 138 -5.74 12.44 0.98
N ASN A 139 -6.47 11.75 0.12
CA ASN A 139 -6.39 10.29 0.02
C ASN A 139 -5.67 9.89 -1.26
N VAL A 140 -4.63 9.08 -1.11
CA VAL A 140 -3.95 8.43 -2.24
C VAL A 140 -4.47 7.00 -2.30
N SER A 141 -5.02 6.63 -3.45
CA SER A 141 -5.66 5.34 -3.64
C SER A 141 -5.00 4.62 -4.82
N ILE A 142 -4.50 3.43 -4.59
CA ILE A 142 -3.86 2.61 -5.62
C ILE A 142 -4.52 1.24 -5.63
N GLY A 143 -5.19 0.90 -6.73
CA GLY A 143 -5.75 -0.42 -6.91
C GLY A 143 -4.65 -1.46 -7.12
N PHE A 144 -4.88 -2.68 -6.69
CA PHE A 144 -3.97 -3.79 -6.95
C PHE A 144 -4.73 -5.06 -7.31
N LYS A 145 -4.01 -5.97 -7.94
CA LYS A 145 -4.50 -7.31 -8.24
C LYS A 145 -3.44 -8.34 -7.86
N VAL A 146 -3.90 -9.49 -7.45
CA VAL A 146 -3.08 -10.65 -7.15
C VAL A 146 -3.50 -11.77 -8.07
N ASN A 147 -2.60 -12.19 -8.92
CA ASN A 147 -2.87 -13.23 -9.91
C ASN A 147 -2.58 -14.63 -9.39
#